data_ca243dcff6bf7672c1d109d36b0c7680
#
_entry.id   ca243dcff6bf7672c1d109d36b0c7680
#
_cell.length_a   1.000
_cell.length_b   1.000
_cell.length_c   1.000
_cell.angle_alpha   90.00
_cell.angle_beta   90.00
_cell.angle_gamma   90.00
#
_symmetry.space_group_name_H-M   'P 1'
#
loop_
_entity.id
_entity.type
_entity.pdbx_description
1 polymer ?
#
loop_
_entity_poly.entity_id
_entity_poly.type
_entity_poly.pdbx_seq_one_letter_code
_entity_poly.pdbx_strand_id
1 'polypeptide(L)'
;DILKEKWEKALKENRETVDEEQIADVVSMISGIPVQKMAQTEGVKLLSMKDELLTKVVGQDKAINTLVKAIQRSRVGLKDPNKPIGTFMFLGPTGVGKTHLAKELSKLMFGSTDALIRIDMSEYMEKFTVSRLVGAPPGYAGYEEGGQLTEKVRRKPYSIVLLDEIEKAHPDVFNILLQVMDEGRLTDSYGRTVDFKNTV
;
A
#
# COMPACT_ATOMS: atom_id res chain seq x y z
N ASP A 1 -26.54 -47.39 9.40
CA ASP A 1 -25.79 -47.59 8.15
C ASP A 1 -26.37 -46.81 6.97
N ILE A 2 -27.68 -46.84 6.71
CA ILE A 2 -28.34 -46.14 5.56
C ILE A 2 -28.15 -44.61 5.60
N LEU A 3 -28.15 -44.00 6.79
CA LEU A 3 -27.91 -42.56 6.95
C LEU A 3 -26.47 -42.19 6.69
N LYS A 4 -25.52 -43.03 7.01
CA LYS A 4 -24.09 -42.83 6.76
C LYS A 4 -23.78 -42.97 5.29
N GLU A 5 -24.36 -43.94 4.59
CA GLU A 5 -24.24 -44.09 3.15
C GLU A 5 -24.85 -42.89 2.36
N LYS A 6 -26.01 -42.40 2.78
CA LYS A 6 -26.64 -41.24 2.23
C LYS A 6 -25.79 -39.98 2.42
N TRP A 7 -25.18 -39.82 3.59
CA TRP A 7 -24.30 -38.71 3.92
C TRP A 7 -22.99 -38.77 3.11
N GLU A 8 -22.36 -39.93 3.00
CA GLU A 8 -21.16 -40.14 2.19
C GLU A 8 -21.42 -39.91 0.69
N LYS A 9 -22.62 -40.27 0.20
CA LYS A 9 -23.03 -40.03 -1.17
C LYS A 9 -23.28 -38.54 -1.43
N ALA A 10 -23.95 -37.84 -0.52
CA ALA A 10 -24.17 -36.41 -0.59
C ALA A 10 -22.86 -35.62 -0.51
N LEU A 11 -21.88 -36.06 0.29
CA LEU A 11 -20.55 -35.49 0.35
C LEU A 11 -19.76 -35.66 -0.95
N LYS A 12 -19.93 -36.78 -1.65
CA LYS A 12 -19.28 -37.04 -2.94
C LYS A 12 -19.91 -36.23 -4.08
N GLU A 13 -21.23 -36.09 -4.05
CA GLU A 13 -21.99 -35.33 -5.05
C GLU A 13 -21.85 -33.81 -4.91
N ASN A 14 -21.63 -33.31 -3.67
CA ASN A 14 -21.46 -31.87 -3.38
C ASN A 14 -19.99 -31.47 -3.14
N ARG A 15 -19.04 -32.25 -3.62
CA ARG A 15 -17.63 -31.82 -3.60
C ARG A 15 -17.43 -30.71 -4.62
N GLU A 16 -17.36 -29.46 -4.13
CA GLU A 16 -16.83 -28.38 -4.93
C GLU A 16 -15.33 -28.59 -5.13
N THR A 17 -14.88 -28.50 -6.37
CA THR A 17 -13.45 -28.47 -6.67
C THR A 17 -12.90 -27.10 -6.30
N VAL A 18 -11.92 -27.08 -5.42
CA VAL A 18 -11.19 -25.84 -5.08
C VAL A 18 -10.30 -25.50 -6.27
N ASP A 19 -10.58 -24.38 -6.91
CA ASP A 19 -9.78 -23.86 -8.03
C ASP A 19 -8.71 -22.85 -7.56
N GLU A 20 -7.85 -22.45 -8.49
CA GLU A 20 -6.78 -21.48 -8.20
C GLU A 20 -7.32 -20.14 -7.72
N GLU A 21 -8.51 -19.74 -8.16
CA GLU A 21 -9.14 -18.49 -7.82
C GLU A 21 -9.58 -18.46 -6.35
N GLN A 22 -10.17 -19.55 -5.87
CA GLN A 22 -10.57 -19.70 -4.47
C GLN A 22 -9.36 -19.77 -3.54
N ILE A 23 -8.28 -20.43 -3.95
CA ILE A 23 -7.01 -20.44 -3.21
C ILE A 23 -6.42 -19.03 -3.14
N ALA A 24 -6.40 -18.30 -4.24
CA ALA A 24 -5.91 -16.93 -4.30
C ALA A 24 -6.73 -15.99 -3.40
N ASP A 25 -8.06 -16.18 -3.30
CA ASP A 25 -8.91 -15.42 -2.39
C ASP A 25 -8.56 -15.66 -0.92
N VAL A 26 -8.40 -16.92 -0.53
CA VAL A 26 -8.02 -17.27 0.85
C VAL A 26 -6.63 -16.72 1.19
N VAL A 27 -5.67 -16.86 0.27
CA VAL A 27 -4.33 -16.28 0.45
C VAL A 27 -4.40 -14.75 0.57
N SER A 28 -5.24 -14.10 -0.24
CA SER A 28 -5.47 -12.65 -0.16
C SER A 28 -6.04 -12.22 1.19
N MET A 29 -7.00 -12.98 1.74
CA MET A 29 -7.59 -12.70 3.05
C MET A 29 -6.58 -12.85 4.19
N ILE A 30 -5.74 -13.88 4.14
CA ILE A 30 -4.77 -14.17 5.20
C ILE A 30 -3.56 -13.23 5.15
N SER A 31 -3.04 -12.97 3.95
CA SER A 31 -1.80 -12.20 3.75
C SER A 31 -2.03 -10.69 3.59
N GLY A 32 -3.26 -10.27 3.28
CA GLY A 32 -3.57 -8.90 2.86
C GLY A 32 -3.03 -8.54 1.47
N ILE A 33 -2.54 -9.53 0.72
CA ILE A 33 -1.98 -9.36 -0.63
C ILE A 33 -3.08 -9.63 -1.66
N PRO A 34 -3.43 -8.70 -2.55
CA PRO A 34 -4.48 -8.89 -3.57
C PRO A 34 -4.00 -9.81 -4.71
N VAL A 35 -3.81 -11.11 -4.42
CA VAL A 35 -3.20 -12.11 -5.32
C VAL A 35 -3.95 -12.23 -6.64
N GLN A 36 -5.28 -12.25 -6.64
CA GLN A 36 -6.09 -12.31 -7.85
C GLN A 36 -5.86 -11.13 -8.80
N LYS A 37 -5.65 -9.93 -8.25
CA LYS A 37 -5.42 -8.73 -9.06
C LYS A 37 -4.01 -8.63 -9.59
N MET A 38 -3.06 -9.37 -9.01
CA MET A 38 -1.68 -9.46 -9.47
C MET A 38 -1.54 -10.48 -10.62
N ALA A 39 -2.33 -11.55 -10.64
CA ALA A 39 -2.27 -12.59 -11.68
C ALA A 39 -2.99 -12.20 -12.99
N GLN A 40 -4.07 -11.43 -12.92
CA GLN A 40 -4.81 -11.01 -14.09
C GLN A 40 -4.16 -9.80 -14.77
N THR A 41 -3.41 -10.06 -15.84
CA THR A 41 -3.06 -9.08 -16.88
C THR A 41 -2.58 -7.72 -16.34
N GLU A 42 -1.55 -7.71 -15.48
CA GLU A 42 -0.90 -6.46 -15.04
C GLU A 42 -0.57 -5.53 -16.23
N GLY A 43 -0.16 -6.12 -17.37
CA GLY A 43 0.16 -5.35 -18.56
C GLY A 43 -1.01 -4.55 -19.12
N VAL A 44 -2.21 -5.14 -19.22
CA VAL A 44 -3.40 -4.44 -19.74
C VAL A 44 -3.88 -3.37 -18.78
N LYS A 45 -3.90 -3.65 -17.49
CA LYS A 45 -4.28 -2.64 -16.46
C LYS A 45 -3.31 -1.48 -16.39
N LEU A 46 -2.02 -1.74 -16.56
CA LEU A 46 -1.01 -0.68 -16.60
C LEU A 46 -1.15 0.20 -17.85
N LEU A 47 -1.63 -0.36 -18.97
CA LEU A 47 -1.89 0.42 -20.18
C LEU A 47 -3.16 1.27 -20.03
N SER A 48 -4.24 0.74 -19.47
CA SER A 48 -5.51 1.48 -19.26
C SER A 48 -5.47 2.46 -18.07
N MET A 49 -4.50 2.31 -17.17
CA MET A 49 -4.39 3.14 -15.94
C MET A 49 -4.43 4.64 -16.22
N LYS A 50 -3.78 5.08 -17.29
CA LYS A 50 -3.76 6.49 -17.68
C LYS A 50 -5.17 7.00 -17.99
N ASP A 51 -5.88 6.31 -18.88
CA ASP A 51 -7.19 6.74 -19.36
C ASP A 51 -8.23 6.69 -18.23
N GLU A 52 -8.16 5.67 -17.38
CA GLU A 52 -9.00 5.57 -16.19
C GLU A 52 -8.76 6.69 -15.18
N LEU A 53 -7.50 7.09 -14.94
CA LEU A 53 -7.19 8.22 -14.06
C LEU A 53 -7.66 9.54 -14.66
N LEU A 54 -7.49 9.74 -15.97
CA LEU A 54 -7.93 10.97 -16.67
C LEU A 54 -9.44 11.15 -16.61
N THR A 55 -10.24 10.07 -16.63
CA THR A 55 -11.70 10.17 -16.49
C THR A 55 -12.15 10.54 -15.08
N LYS A 56 -11.36 10.17 -14.05
CA LYS A 56 -11.71 10.39 -12.63
C LYS A 56 -11.12 11.67 -12.05
N VAL A 57 -9.98 12.11 -12.55
CA VAL A 57 -9.26 13.28 -12.06
C VAL A 57 -9.07 14.27 -13.23
N VAL A 58 -10.01 15.20 -13.30
CA VAL A 58 -10.07 16.18 -14.41
C VAL A 58 -9.06 17.32 -14.22
N GLY A 59 -8.38 17.72 -15.31
CA GLY A 59 -7.50 18.88 -15.32
C GLY A 59 -6.09 18.66 -14.77
N GLN A 60 -5.69 17.41 -14.55
CA GLN A 60 -4.35 17.04 -14.03
C GLN A 60 -3.56 16.14 -14.99
N ASP A 61 -3.78 16.29 -16.28
CA ASP A 61 -3.22 15.42 -17.34
C ASP A 61 -1.71 15.25 -17.25
N LYS A 62 -0.98 16.35 -17.03
CA LYS A 62 0.48 16.33 -16.94
C LYS A 62 0.97 15.53 -15.73
N ALA A 63 0.34 15.73 -14.57
CA ALA A 63 0.67 15.02 -13.34
C ALA A 63 0.37 13.52 -13.48
N ILE A 64 -0.81 13.17 -14.01
CA ILE A 64 -1.22 11.79 -14.25
C ILE A 64 -0.27 11.09 -15.24
N ASN A 65 0.08 11.74 -16.35
CA ASN A 65 1.01 11.17 -17.32
C ASN A 65 2.39 10.86 -16.69
N THR A 66 2.91 11.79 -15.88
CA THR A 66 4.21 11.61 -15.22
C THR A 66 4.16 10.47 -14.20
N LEU A 67 3.11 10.43 -13.37
CA LEU A 67 2.86 9.40 -12.38
C LEU A 67 2.76 8.01 -13.01
N VAL A 68 1.89 7.85 -14.01
CA VAL A 68 1.65 6.57 -14.68
C VAL A 68 2.92 6.05 -15.35
N LYS A 69 3.66 6.91 -16.07
CA LYS A 69 4.94 6.53 -16.70
C LYS A 69 5.96 6.02 -15.67
N ALA A 70 6.05 6.64 -14.50
CA ALA A 70 6.98 6.22 -13.45
C ALA A 70 6.57 4.85 -12.86
N ILE A 71 5.27 4.63 -12.62
CA ILE A 71 4.74 3.35 -12.15
C ILE A 71 4.97 2.25 -13.20
N GLN A 72 4.67 2.52 -14.47
CA GLN A 72 4.91 1.57 -15.57
C GLN A 72 6.37 1.16 -15.65
N ARG A 73 7.31 2.11 -15.58
CA ARG A 73 8.76 1.81 -15.56
C ARG A 73 9.15 0.92 -14.39
N SER A 74 8.61 1.20 -13.22
CA SER A 74 8.86 0.41 -12.01
C SER A 74 8.37 -1.04 -12.18
N ARG A 75 7.18 -1.25 -12.76
CA ARG A 75 6.58 -2.58 -12.95
C ARG A 75 7.27 -3.41 -14.04
N VAL A 76 7.85 -2.77 -15.05
CA VAL A 76 8.65 -3.46 -16.10
C VAL A 76 10.05 -3.88 -15.60
N GLY A 77 10.37 -3.64 -14.33
CA GLY A 77 11.65 -4.05 -13.75
C GLY A 77 12.80 -3.06 -13.97
N LEU A 78 12.51 -1.84 -14.45
CA LEU A 78 13.53 -0.79 -14.67
C LEU A 78 13.84 0.01 -13.39
N LYS A 79 13.38 -0.44 -12.23
CA LYS A 79 13.70 0.15 -10.93
C LYS A 79 14.70 -0.70 -10.16
N ASP A 80 15.36 -0.11 -9.18
CA ASP A 80 16.09 -0.84 -8.14
C ASP A 80 15.10 -1.71 -7.34
N PRO A 81 15.30 -3.04 -7.25
CA PRO A 81 14.39 -3.94 -6.56
C PRO A 81 14.27 -3.65 -5.06
N ASN A 82 15.22 -2.93 -4.49
CA ASN A 82 15.21 -2.59 -3.07
C ASN A 82 14.43 -1.32 -2.74
N LYS A 83 14.04 -0.51 -3.73
CA LYS A 83 13.34 0.76 -3.51
C LYS A 83 11.81 0.60 -3.61
N PRO A 84 11.02 1.52 -3.05
CA PRO A 84 9.57 1.58 -3.27
C PRO A 84 9.20 1.62 -4.76
N ILE A 85 7.95 1.30 -5.12
CA ILE A 85 7.47 1.36 -6.51
C ILE A 85 7.68 2.75 -7.11
N GLY A 86 7.47 3.79 -6.32
CA GLY A 86 7.74 5.16 -6.69
C GLY A 86 7.52 6.10 -5.51
N THR A 87 8.20 7.24 -5.54
CA THR A 87 8.00 8.33 -4.60
C THR A 87 7.65 9.58 -5.39
N PHE A 88 6.54 10.22 -5.02
CA PHE A 88 6.00 11.37 -5.74
C PHE A 88 5.71 12.51 -4.77
N MET A 89 6.07 13.71 -5.17
CA MET A 89 5.73 14.93 -4.45
C MET A 89 4.67 15.71 -5.24
N PHE A 90 3.48 15.88 -4.63
CA PHE A 90 2.40 16.65 -5.21
C PHE A 90 2.42 18.07 -4.68
N LEU A 91 2.83 19.01 -5.52
CA LEU A 91 2.88 20.44 -5.19
C LEU A 91 1.71 21.18 -5.83
N GLY A 92 1.06 22.05 -5.07
CA GLY A 92 -0.04 22.86 -5.57
C GLY A 92 -0.98 23.34 -4.45
N PRO A 93 -1.86 24.30 -4.74
CA PRO A 93 -2.81 24.84 -3.76
C PRO A 93 -3.80 23.79 -3.27
N THR A 94 -4.54 24.11 -2.22
CA THR A 94 -5.64 23.27 -1.72
C THR A 94 -6.75 23.14 -2.78
N GLY A 95 -7.43 22.00 -2.77
CA GLY A 95 -8.57 21.77 -3.67
C GLY A 95 -8.25 21.29 -5.09
N VAL A 96 -6.97 21.24 -5.51
CA VAL A 96 -6.60 20.80 -6.87
C VAL A 96 -6.64 19.29 -7.10
N GLY A 97 -7.02 18.49 -6.11
CA GLY A 97 -7.22 17.05 -6.24
C GLY A 97 -6.03 16.18 -5.85
N LYS A 98 -5.00 16.67 -5.13
CA LYS A 98 -3.83 15.89 -4.70
C LYS A 98 -4.22 14.59 -3.98
N THR A 99 -5.00 14.71 -2.92
CA THR A 99 -5.48 13.55 -2.11
C THR A 99 -6.44 12.66 -2.90
N HIS A 100 -7.25 13.25 -3.79
CA HIS A 100 -8.17 12.51 -4.65
C HIS A 100 -7.41 11.62 -5.64
N LEU A 101 -6.35 12.14 -6.26
CA LEU A 101 -5.49 11.36 -7.16
C LEU A 101 -4.85 10.17 -6.43
N ALA A 102 -4.37 10.35 -5.20
CA ALA A 102 -3.82 9.25 -4.41
C ALA A 102 -4.88 8.16 -4.09
N LYS A 103 -6.12 8.55 -3.80
CA LYS A 103 -7.24 7.61 -3.57
C LYS A 103 -7.60 6.81 -4.83
N GLU A 104 -7.71 7.48 -5.97
CA GLU A 104 -8.04 6.79 -7.22
C GLU A 104 -6.88 5.89 -7.68
N LEU A 105 -5.63 6.33 -7.48
CA LEU A 105 -4.46 5.49 -7.72
C LEU A 105 -4.48 4.22 -6.85
N SER A 106 -4.84 4.34 -5.56
CA SER A 106 -4.97 3.19 -4.66
C SER A 106 -5.98 2.16 -5.16
N LYS A 107 -7.15 2.62 -5.61
CA LYS A 107 -8.17 1.75 -6.21
C LYS A 107 -7.65 1.03 -7.46
N LEU A 108 -6.94 1.74 -8.33
CA LEU A 108 -6.44 1.18 -9.58
C LEU A 108 -5.32 0.17 -9.35
N MET A 109 -4.35 0.52 -8.51
CA MET A 109 -3.19 -0.35 -8.26
C MET A 109 -3.51 -1.56 -7.40
N PHE A 110 -4.27 -1.34 -6.33
CA PHE A 110 -4.48 -2.36 -5.29
C PHE A 110 -5.95 -2.77 -5.13
N GLY A 111 -6.85 -2.16 -5.91
CA GLY A 111 -8.24 -2.52 -6.00
C GLY A 111 -9.13 -2.08 -4.84
N SER A 112 -8.58 -1.37 -3.85
CA SER A 112 -9.33 -0.86 -2.71
C SER A 112 -8.81 0.51 -2.29
N THR A 113 -9.72 1.35 -1.78
CA THR A 113 -9.35 2.58 -1.07
C THR A 113 -8.69 2.30 0.27
N ASP A 114 -8.91 1.12 0.85
CA ASP A 114 -8.32 0.72 2.13
C ASP A 114 -6.81 0.45 2.02
N ALA A 115 -6.30 0.32 0.79
CA ALA A 115 -4.86 0.27 0.53
C ALA A 115 -4.19 1.67 0.58
N LEU A 116 -4.94 2.74 0.86
CA LEU A 116 -4.39 4.06 1.12
C LEU A 116 -4.13 4.24 2.62
N ILE A 117 -2.87 4.33 2.99
CA ILE A 117 -2.41 4.70 4.33
C ILE A 117 -2.19 6.21 4.33
N ARG A 118 -3.10 6.97 4.95
CA ARG A 118 -2.95 8.42 5.10
C ARG A 118 -2.39 8.74 6.48
N ILE A 119 -1.38 9.60 6.51
CA ILE A 119 -0.77 10.14 7.73
C ILE A 119 -0.69 11.66 7.55
N ASP A 120 -1.27 12.39 8.50
CA ASP A 120 -1.23 13.84 8.54
C ASP A 120 0.05 14.28 9.25
N MET A 121 0.94 14.95 8.54
CA MET A 121 2.22 15.39 9.07
C MET A 121 2.11 16.56 10.04
N SER A 122 0.96 17.23 10.12
CA SER A 122 0.71 18.24 11.14
C SER A 122 0.71 17.66 12.57
N GLU A 123 0.49 16.36 12.73
CA GLU A 123 0.60 15.66 14.02
C GLU A 123 2.06 15.36 14.41
N TYR A 124 3.02 15.58 13.50
CA TYR A 124 4.44 15.26 13.66
C TYR A 124 5.35 16.49 13.55
N MET A 125 4.87 17.61 14.02
CA MET A 125 5.61 18.89 14.06
C MET A 125 6.70 18.89 15.13
N GLU A 126 6.47 18.19 16.24
CA GLU A 126 7.37 18.16 17.38
C GLU A 126 8.28 16.93 17.36
N LYS A 127 9.53 17.07 17.77
CA LYS A 127 10.52 16.00 17.76
C LYS A 127 10.07 14.72 18.47
N PHE A 128 9.40 14.85 19.61
CA PHE A 128 8.92 13.69 20.37
C PHE A 128 7.80 12.92 19.66
N THR A 129 7.04 13.57 18.76
CA THR A 129 5.98 12.90 18.01
C THR A 129 6.52 12.05 16.86
N VAL A 130 7.73 12.35 16.36
CA VAL A 130 8.36 11.62 15.27
C VAL A 130 8.56 10.14 15.61
N SER A 131 8.91 9.84 16.87
CA SER A 131 9.06 8.46 17.34
C SER A 131 7.77 7.64 17.18
N ARG A 132 6.58 8.26 17.19
CA ARG A 132 5.31 7.58 16.96
C ARG A 132 5.17 6.99 15.54
N LEU A 133 5.94 7.47 14.55
CA LEU A 133 5.93 6.89 13.21
C LEU A 133 6.55 5.49 13.18
N VAL A 134 7.66 5.32 13.91
CA VAL A 134 8.46 4.08 13.92
C VAL A 134 8.17 3.23 15.15
N GLY A 135 7.71 3.86 16.22
CA GLY A 135 7.46 3.30 17.54
C GLY A 135 8.37 3.92 18.60
N ALA A 136 7.85 4.05 19.82
CA ALA A 136 8.62 4.57 20.94
C ALA A 136 9.63 3.52 21.43
N PRO A 137 10.80 3.93 21.95
CA PRO A 137 11.74 3.02 22.58
C PRO A 137 11.15 2.32 23.82
N PRO A 138 11.68 1.15 24.22
CA PRO A 138 11.26 0.46 25.44
C PRO A 138 11.28 1.37 26.65
N GLY A 139 10.21 1.34 27.45
CA GLY A 139 10.05 2.15 28.66
C GLY A 139 9.46 3.54 28.46
N TYR A 140 9.19 3.93 27.22
CA TYR A 140 8.49 5.20 26.93
C TYR A 140 6.99 4.97 26.67
N ALA A 141 6.18 5.98 26.95
CA ALA A 141 4.73 5.97 26.66
C ALA A 141 4.50 5.75 25.15
N GLY A 142 3.57 4.84 24.80
CA GLY A 142 3.27 4.46 23.41
C GLY A 142 4.12 3.32 22.84
N TYR A 143 5.01 2.71 23.63
CA TYR A 143 5.81 1.55 23.16
C TYR A 143 4.91 0.40 22.71
N GLU A 144 3.86 0.06 23.47
CA GLU A 144 2.95 -1.06 23.16
C GLU A 144 2.09 -0.83 21.91
N GLU A 145 1.88 0.42 21.52
CA GLU A 145 1.08 0.77 20.34
C GLU A 145 1.83 0.50 19.03
N GLY A 146 3.18 0.40 19.09
CA GLY A 146 4.01 0.30 17.90
C GLY A 146 4.05 1.58 17.07
N GLY A 147 4.78 1.55 15.95
CA GLY A 147 4.88 2.72 15.07
C GLY A 147 3.67 2.85 14.15
N GLN A 148 3.08 4.03 14.09
CA GLN A 148 1.88 4.28 13.27
C GLN A 148 2.11 4.04 11.77
N LEU A 149 3.28 4.38 11.25
CA LEU A 149 3.66 4.10 9.87
C LEU A 149 4.02 2.63 9.68
N THR A 150 4.95 2.13 10.52
CA THR A 150 5.49 0.78 10.40
C THR A 150 4.43 -0.30 10.58
N GLU A 151 3.53 -0.18 11.56
CA GLU A 151 2.44 -1.15 11.78
C GLU A 151 1.39 -1.12 10.65
N LYS A 152 1.04 0.07 10.14
CA LYS A 152 0.08 0.17 9.02
C LYS A 152 0.65 -0.48 7.76
N VAL A 153 1.93 -0.23 7.41
CA VAL A 153 2.57 -0.81 6.24
C VAL A 153 2.81 -2.31 6.43
N ARG A 154 3.22 -2.75 7.61
CA ARG A 154 3.38 -4.18 7.92
C ARG A 154 2.07 -4.97 7.70
N ARG A 155 0.93 -4.38 8.08
CA ARG A 155 -0.39 -4.99 7.88
C ARG A 155 -0.87 -4.92 6.43
N LYS A 156 -0.43 -3.90 5.68
CA LYS A 156 -0.80 -3.64 4.29
C LYS A 156 0.45 -3.35 3.45
N PRO A 157 1.24 -4.37 3.12
CA PRO A 157 2.51 -4.17 2.40
C PRO A 157 2.33 -3.67 0.96
N TYR A 158 1.14 -3.88 0.37
CA TYR A 158 0.74 -3.35 -0.93
C TYR A 158 -0.18 -2.17 -0.72
N SER A 159 0.39 -0.98 -0.56
CA SER A 159 -0.36 0.22 -0.21
C SER A 159 0.26 1.49 -0.80
N ILE A 160 -0.55 2.54 -0.83
CA ILE A 160 -0.07 3.91 -1.05
C ILE A 160 0.07 4.58 0.31
N VAL A 161 1.25 5.08 0.60
CA VAL A 161 1.54 5.86 1.81
C VAL A 161 1.45 7.34 1.45
N LEU A 162 0.37 7.98 1.83
CA LEU A 162 0.16 9.42 1.64
C LEU A 162 0.56 10.18 2.91
N LEU A 163 1.62 10.96 2.80
CA LEU A 163 2.07 11.89 3.81
C LEU A 163 1.48 13.27 3.49
N ASP A 164 0.39 13.64 4.15
CA ASP A 164 -0.30 14.90 3.88
C ASP A 164 0.35 16.03 4.68
N GLU A 165 0.39 17.24 4.11
CA GLU A 165 0.99 18.45 4.73
C GLU A 165 2.45 18.25 5.15
N ILE A 166 3.25 17.62 4.29
CA ILE A 166 4.66 17.26 4.56
C ILE A 166 5.52 18.47 4.96
N GLU A 167 5.17 19.68 4.55
CA GLU A 167 5.83 20.93 4.90
C GLU A 167 5.76 21.28 6.40
N LYS A 168 4.80 20.67 7.12
CA LYS A 168 4.65 20.87 8.58
C LYS A 168 5.46 19.87 9.40
N ALA A 169 5.99 18.84 8.78
CA ALA A 169 6.71 17.78 9.48
C ALA A 169 8.01 18.27 10.12
N HIS A 170 8.34 17.74 11.29
CA HIS A 170 9.64 17.95 11.89
C HIS A 170 10.76 17.42 10.96
N PRO A 171 11.94 18.08 10.88
CA PRO A 171 13.05 17.64 10.03
C PRO A 171 13.47 16.18 10.20
N ASP A 172 13.37 15.60 11.37
CA ASP A 172 13.71 14.20 11.64
C ASP A 172 12.81 13.21 10.87
N VAL A 173 11.60 13.63 10.45
CA VAL A 173 10.73 12.82 9.57
C VAL A 173 11.41 12.56 8.23
N PHE A 174 12.09 13.56 7.67
CA PHE A 174 12.79 13.41 6.39
C PHE A 174 13.92 12.39 6.46
N ASN A 175 14.59 12.25 7.61
CA ASN A 175 15.62 11.22 7.83
C ASN A 175 15.02 9.80 7.76
N ILE A 176 13.83 9.61 8.33
CA ILE A 176 13.08 8.35 8.24
C ILE A 176 12.69 8.08 6.79
N LEU A 177 12.17 9.08 6.08
CA LEU A 177 11.77 8.94 4.68
C LEU A 177 12.95 8.66 3.76
N LEU A 178 14.13 9.25 4.02
CA LEU A 178 15.34 8.94 3.25
C LEU A 178 15.69 7.45 3.34
N GLN A 179 15.63 6.87 4.55
CA GLN A 179 15.87 5.45 4.72
C GLN A 179 14.86 4.59 3.93
N VAL A 180 13.58 4.94 3.97
CA VAL A 180 12.53 4.25 3.20
C VAL A 180 12.79 4.36 1.69
N MET A 181 13.15 5.55 1.20
CA MET A 181 13.36 5.79 -0.23
C MET A 181 14.62 5.13 -0.77
N ASP A 182 15.67 5.00 0.03
CA ASP A 182 16.95 4.43 -0.39
C ASP A 182 17.02 2.91 -0.20
N GLU A 183 16.57 2.42 0.96
CA GLU A 183 16.68 1.00 1.31
C GLU A 183 15.35 0.24 1.14
N GLY A 184 14.22 0.92 0.93
CA GLY A 184 12.88 0.33 0.84
C GLY A 184 12.45 -0.43 2.08
N ARG A 185 13.05 -0.12 3.22
CA ARG A 185 12.75 -0.76 4.51
C ARG A 185 12.93 0.21 5.66
N LEU A 186 12.27 -0.08 6.78
CA LEU A 186 12.38 0.67 8.01
C LEU A 186 12.35 -0.29 9.19
N THR A 187 13.23 -0.11 10.16
CA THR A 187 13.24 -0.92 11.38
C THR A 187 12.36 -0.25 12.43
N ASP A 188 11.42 -1.00 12.99
CA ASP A 188 10.55 -0.49 14.05
C ASP A 188 11.19 -0.56 15.44
N SER A 189 10.50 -0.03 16.45
CA SER A 189 10.96 -0.03 17.85
C SER A 189 11.13 -1.43 18.48
N TYR A 190 10.55 -2.46 17.86
CA TYR A 190 10.71 -3.87 18.27
C TYR A 190 11.89 -4.56 17.57
N GLY A 191 12.65 -3.85 16.74
CA GLY A 191 13.74 -4.41 15.94
C GLY A 191 13.28 -5.18 14.71
N ARG A 192 11.98 -5.10 14.34
CA ARG A 192 11.45 -5.78 13.15
C ARG A 192 11.67 -4.90 11.92
N THR A 193 12.11 -5.51 10.84
CA THR A 193 12.25 -4.82 9.55
C THR A 193 10.90 -4.83 8.82
N VAL A 194 10.39 -3.66 8.48
CA VAL A 194 9.16 -3.45 7.71
C VAL A 194 9.55 -3.12 6.26
N ASP A 195 8.99 -3.85 5.31
CA ASP A 195 9.29 -3.73 3.88
C ASP A 195 8.35 -2.71 3.21
N PHE A 196 8.93 -1.77 2.47
CA PHE A 196 8.25 -0.72 1.70
C PHE A 196 8.39 -0.90 0.18
N LYS A 197 9.01 -1.98 -0.29
CA LYS A 197 9.32 -2.19 -1.73
C LYS A 197 8.07 -2.23 -2.62
N ASN A 198 6.94 -2.64 -2.06
CA ASN A 198 5.65 -2.72 -2.76
C ASN A 198 4.73 -1.53 -2.45
N THR A 199 5.25 -0.48 -1.83
CA THR A 199 4.49 0.76 -1.57
C THR A 199 4.78 1.85 -2.62
N VAL A 200 3.88 2.83 -2.68
CA VAL A 200 4.04 4.10 -3.42
C VAL A 200 3.98 5.23 -2.43
#